data_6f214bad534009e4fb0a7382b9776dce
#
_entry.id   6f214bad534009e4fb0a7382b9776dce
#
_cell.length_a   1.000
_cell.length_b   1.000
_cell.length_c   1.000
_cell.angle_alpha   90.00
_cell.angle_beta   90.00
_cell.angle_gamma   90.00
#
_symmetry.space_group_name_H-M   'P 1'
#
loop_
_entity.id
_entity.type
_entity.pdbx_description
1 polymer ?
#
loop_
_entity_poly.entity_id
_entity_poly.type
_entity_poly.pdbx_seq_one_letter_code
_entity_poly.pdbx_strand_id
1 'polypeptide(L)'
;SIIIEDDYDSELRYFGKPVPALQSLDSTDSVVYLGSFSSTLFPAIKISYMVLPPAIIGIFDQIRGRYTQTCSKAEQLTLALFMEKGFYNTGIKKLRNLYSQKLQASLLALSRYGHGKVKAVDTQSGINLILRIRSSKNAEELCSIAKSIGVHMVPVADISDQETSALIFYYNSIPLKEIDGIVKALMSLWELAPQT
;
A
#
# COMPACT_ATOMS: atom_id res chain seq x y z
N SER A 1 -28.88 -3.41 4.55
CA SER A 1 -27.83 -3.21 3.54
C SER A 1 -26.65 -4.07 3.88
N ILE A 2 -25.90 -4.54 2.87
CA ILE A 2 -24.64 -5.28 3.05
C ILE A 2 -23.48 -4.31 2.77
N ILE A 3 -22.46 -4.39 3.61
CA ILE A 3 -21.20 -3.66 3.47
C ILE A 3 -20.15 -4.65 2.97
N ILE A 4 -19.36 -4.27 1.99
CA ILE A 4 -18.18 -5.04 1.56
C ILE A 4 -16.96 -4.26 2.01
N GLU A 5 -16.20 -4.84 2.92
CA GLU A 5 -14.93 -4.29 3.42
C GLU A 5 -13.77 -4.95 2.68
N ASP A 6 -13.06 -4.18 1.87
CA ASP A 6 -11.83 -4.62 1.22
C ASP A 6 -10.64 -4.17 2.07
N ASP A 7 -10.06 -5.10 2.81
CA ASP A 7 -8.96 -4.83 3.73
C ASP A 7 -7.63 -5.28 3.12
N TYR A 8 -7.11 -4.41 2.26
CA TYR A 8 -5.82 -4.59 1.62
C TYR A 8 -4.73 -3.87 2.43
N ASP A 9 -3.60 -4.50 2.71
CA ASP A 9 -2.44 -3.93 3.40
C ASP A 9 -2.59 -3.64 4.92
N SER A 10 -3.65 -4.07 5.59
CA SER A 10 -3.84 -3.80 7.03
C SER A 10 -2.71 -4.33 7.93
N GLU A 11 -2.06 -5.40 7.52
CA GLU A 11 -0.88 -5.94 8.21
C GLU A 11 0.34 -5.02 8.11
N LEU A 12 0.40 -4.12 7.11
CA LEU A 12 1.52 -3.21 6.86
C LEU A 12 1.34 -1.82 7.50
N ARG A 13 0.70 -1.76 8.63
CA ARG A 13 0.63 -0.57 9.47
C ARG A 13 1.86 -0.49 10.39
N TYR A 14 2.55 0.65 10.40
CA TYR A 14 3.83 0.80 11.08
C TYR A 14 3.74 1.65 12.33
N PHE A 15 2.84 2.65 12.33
CA PHE A 15 2.68 3.61 13.41
C PHE A 15 1.23 3.68 13.86
N GLY A 16 1.04 4.11 15.11
CA GLY A 16 -0.27 4.26 15.71
C GLY A 16 -0.88 2.95 16.22
N LYS A 17 -2.10 3.04 16.71
CA LYS A 17 -2.89 1.87 17.15
C LYS A 17 -3.49 1.17 15.93
N PRO A 18 -3.60 -0.16 15.93
CA PRO A 18 -4.37 -0.88 14.93
C PRO A 18 -5.80 -0.33 14.84
N VAL A 19 -6.29 -0.11 13.63
CA VAL A 19 -7.71 0.18 13.41
C VAL A 19 -8.39 -1.17 13.26
N PRO A 20 -9.40 -1.49 14.07
CA PRO A 20 -10.12 -2.74 13.92
C PRO A 20 -10.88 -2.76 12.59
N ALA A 21 -10.98 -3.93 11.96
CA ALA A 21 -11.81 -4.12 10.79
C ALA A 21 -13.29 -3.84 11.12
N LEU A 22 -14.05 -3.32 10.17
CA LEU A 22 -15.49 -3.09 10.34
C LEU A 22 -16.21 -4.40 10.70
N GLN A 23 -15.79 -5.50 10.06
CA GLN A 23 -16.31 -6.84 10.34
C GLN A 23 -16.15 -7.22 11.82
N SER A 24 -15.04 -6.83 12.47
CA SER A 24 -14.81 -7.12 13.89
C SER A 24 -15.67 -6.28 14.84
N LEU A 25 -16.24 -5.18 14.35
CA LEU A 25 -17.13 -4.27 15.08
C LEU A 25 -18.61 -4.51 14.74
N ASP A 26 -18.88 -5.35 13.74
CA ASP A 26 -20.24 -5.60 13.26
C ASP A 26 -21.01 -6.51 14.23
N SER A 27 -22.09 -5.99 14.77
CA SER A 27 -23.05 -6.71 15.62
C SER A 27 -24.33 -7.11 14.87
N THR A 28 -24.42 -6.81 13.57
CA THR A 28 -25.62 -6.96 12.74
C THR A 28 -25.49 -7.99 11.63
N ASP A 29 -24.34 -8.69 11.57
CA ASP A 29 -24.02 -9.68 10.52
C ASP A 29 -24.20 -9.11 9.10
N SER A 30 -23.75 -7.88 8.89
CA SER A 30 -23.95 -7.14 7.64
C SER A 30 -22.66 -6.87 6.86
N VAL A 31 -21.49 -7.20 7.41
CA VAL A 31 -20.19 -6.93 6.78
C VAL A 31 -19.60 -8.21 6.17
N VAL A 32 -19.34 -8.15 4.87
CA VAL A 32 -18.52 -9.13 4.14
C VAL A 32 -17.09 -8.60 4.14
N TYR A 33 -16.17 -9.34 4.76
CA TYR A 33 -14.76 -8.98 4.80
C TYR A 33 -13.97 -9.68 3.70
N LEU A 34 -13.15 -8.93 2.98
CA LEU A 34 -12.23 -9.42 1.94
C LEU A 34 -10.79 -9.19 2.37
N GLY A 35 -9.97 -10.23 2.31
CA GLY A 35 -8.54 -10.16 2.60
C GLY A 35 -7.70 -10.82 1.51
N SER A 36 -6.44 -10.42 1.40
CA SER A 36 -5.51 -10.93 0.40
C SER A 36 -4.12 -11.15 0.98
N PHE A 37 -3.44 -12.21 0.53
CA PHE A 37 -2.05 -12.51 0.90
C PHE A 37 -1.03 -11.90 -0.08
N SER A 38 -1.50 -11.25 -1.14
CA SER A 38 -0.61 -10.74 -2.21
C SER A 38 0.31 -9.62 -1.76
N SER A 39 -0.12 -8.78 -0.82
CA SER A 39 0.67 -7.67 -0.28
C SER A 39 1.72 -8.12 0.74
N THR A 40 1.44 -9.20 1.46
CA THR A 40 2.23 -9.64 2.62
C THR A 40 3.17 -10.80 2.31
N LEU A 41 2.94 -11.54 1.23
CA LEU A 41 3.83 -12.59 0.76
C LEU A 41 4.55 -12.14 -0.51
N PHE A 42 3.94 -12.36 -1.66
CA PHE A 42 4.47 -11.89 -2.95
C PHE A 42 3.33 -11.80 -3.98
N PRO A 43 3.40 -10.86 -4.93
CA PRO A 43 2.27 -10.58 -5.83
C PRO A 43 1.84 -11.72 -6.74
N ALA A 44 2.71 -12.74 -6.92
CA ALA A 44 2.38 -13.92 -7.73
C ALA A 44 1.46 -14.90 -6.99
N ILE A 45 1.41 -14.87 -5.65
CA ILE A 45 0.45 -15.67 -4.89
C ILE A 45 -0.93 -15.04 -5.03
N LYS A 46 -1.82 -15.70 -5.76
CA LYS A 46 -3.18 -15.20 -6.03
C LYS A 46 -4.20 -15.85 -5.08
N ILE A 47 -3.92 -15.77 -3.78
CA ILE A 47 -4.81 -16.26 -2.74
C ILE A 47 -5.44 -15.07 -2.02
N SER A 48 -6.76 -14.99 -2.11
CA SER A 48 -7.60 -14.09 -1.33
C SER A 48 -8.65 -14.90 -0.59
N TYR A 49 -9.22 -14.33 0.44
CA TYR A 49 -10.27 -14.97 1.23
C TYR A 49 -11.38 -13.98 1.55
N MET A 50 -12.54 -14.51 1.86
CA MET A 50 -13.66 -13.72 2.36
C MET A 50 -14.23 -14.34 3.63
N VAL A 51 -14.67 -13.49 4.54
CA VAL A 51 -15.45 -13.87 5.71
C VAL A 51 -16.86 -13.41 5.45
N LEU A 52 -17.77 -14.38 5.36
CA LEU A 52 -19.18 -14.14 5.07
C LEU A 52 -20.00 -14.11 6.37
N PRO A 53 -20.90 -13.16 6.54
CA PRO A 53 -21.86 -13.20 7.64
C PRO A 53 -22.82 -14.38 7.48
N PRO A 54 -23.37 -14.93 8.60
CA PRO A 54 -24.23 -16.12 8.59
C PRO A 54 -25.38 -16.06 7.61
N ALA A 55 -26.02 -14.89 7.45
CA ALA A 55 -27.13 -14.68 6.52
C ALA A 55 -26.75 -14.93 5.05
N ILE A 56 -25.48 -14.69 4.69
CA ILE A 56 -24.99 -14.86 3.30
C ILE A 56 -24.44 -16.26 3.08
N ILE A 57 -23.93 -16.95 4.10
CA ILE A 57 -23.37 -18.29 3.98
C ILE A 57 -24.40 -19.25 3.36
N GLY A 58 -25.65 -19.22 3.80
CA GLY A 58 -26.71 -20.08 3.27
C GLY A 58 -26.98 -19.86 1.78
N ILE A 59 -26.92 -18.61 1.31
CA ILE A 59 -27.06 -18.27 -0.11
C ILE A 59 -25.82 -18.72 -0.89
N PHE A 60 -24.64 -18.46 -0.34
CA PHE A 60 -23.37 -18.86 -0.97
C PHE A 60 -23.28 -20.38 -1.13
N ASP A 61 -23.69 -21.17 -0.15
CA ASP A 61 -23.68 -22.64 -0.21
C ASP A 61 -24.56 -23.20 -1.34
N GLN A 62 -25.64 -22.52 -1.69
CA GLN A 62 -26.52 -22.93 -2.80
C GLN A 62 -25.87 -22.69 -4.17
N ILE A 63 -24.97 -21.73 -4.27
CA ILE A 63 -24.36 -21.34 -5.55
C ILE A 63 -22.90 -21.78 -5.71
N ARG A 64 -22.17 -22.04 -4.61
CA ARG A 64 -20.73 -22.38 -4.65
C ARG A 64 -20.39 -23.55 -5.56
N GLY A 65 -21.27 -24.53 -5.67
CA GLY A 65 -21.11 -25.68 -6.58
C GLY A 65 -21.17 -25.34 -8.07
N ARG A 66 -21.62 -24.12 -8.41
CA ARG A 66 -21.67 -23.61 -9.80
C ARG A 66 -20.37 -22.95 -10.26
N TYR A 67 -19.43 -22.73 -9.33
CA TYR A 67 -18.15 -22.08 -9.59
C TYR A 67 -16.99 -23.03 -9.34
N THR A 68 -16.01 -23.01 -10.23
CA THR A 68 -14.77 -23.77 -10.02
C THR A 68 -13.82 -22.94 -9.17
N GLN A 69 -13.26 -23.59 -8.12
CA GLN A 69 -12.20 -22.96 -7.33
C GLN A 69 -10.95 -22.78 -8.20
N THR A 70 -10.52 -21.54 -8.38
CA THR A 70 -9.36 -21.18 -9.20
C THR A 70 -8.04 -21.18 -8.43
N CYS A 71 -8.10 -21.13 -7.11
CA CYS A 71 -6.91 -21.18 -6.25
C CYS A 71 -6.41 -22.63 -6.16
N SER A 72 -5.13 -22.83 -6.49
CA SER A 72 -4.46 -24.13 -6.47
C SER A 72 -4.50 -24.77 -5.07
N LYS A 73 -4.91 -26.03 -4.96
CA LYS A 73 -4.89 -26.78 -3.70
C LYS A 73 -3.47 -26.89 -3.13
N ALA A 74 -2.46 -27.03 -3.98
CA ALA A 74 -1.06 -27.09 -3.54
C ALA A 74 -0.62 -25.79 -2.89
N GLU A 75 -1.00 -24.63 -3.47
CA GLU A 75 -0.70 -23.32 -2.90
C GLU A 75 -1.45 -23.09 -1.58
N GLN A 76 -2.73 -23.48 -1.50
CA GLN A 76 -3.51 -23.40 -0.26
C GLN A 76 -2.89 -24.22 0.87
N LEU A 77 -2.49 -25.47 0.58
CA LEU A 77 -1.84 -26.34 1.58
C LEU A 77 -0.46 -25.81 1.97
N THR A 78 0.32 -25.31 1.01
CA THR A 78 1.62 -24.69 1.29
C THR A 78 1.47 -23.48 2.20
N LEU A 79 0.51 -22.61 1.91
CA LEU A 79 0.21 -21.44 2.73
C LEU A 79 -0.24 -21.86 4.16
N ALA A 80 -1.12 -22.86 4.27
CA ALA A 80 -1.56 -23.38 5.56
C ALA A 80 -0.37 -23.87 6.40
N LEU A 81 0.51 -24.68 5.83
CA LEU A 81 1.73 -25.16 6.50
C LEU A 81 2.69 -24.01 6.86
N PHE A 82 2.81 -23.01 5.99
CA PHE A 82 3.63 -21.82 6.24
C PHE A 82 3.12 -21.01 7.43
N MET A 83 1.80 -20.88 7.55
CA MET A 83 1.14 -20.20 8.67
C MET A 83 1.26 -21.02 9.95
N GLU A 84 0.98 -22.32 9.91
CA GLU A 84 1.06 -23.24 11.05
C GLU A 84 2.46 -23.27 11.67
N LYS A 85 3.50 -23.27 10.84
CA LYS A 85 4.90 -23.20 11.30
C LYS A 85 5.34 -21.81 11.79
N GLY A 86 4.48 -20.81 11.77
CA GLY A 86 4.76 -19.44 12.22
C GLY A 86 5.63 -18.61 11.29
N PHE A 87 5.96 -19.12 10.10
CA PHE A 87 6.79 -18.41 9.12
C PHE A 87 6.08 -17.18 8.58
N TYR A 88 4.75 -17.23 8.38
CA TYR A 88 3.95 -16.10 7.96
C TYR A 88 4.09 -14.93 8.93
N ASN A 89 3.82 -15.13 10.21
CA ASN A 89 3.93 -14.10 11.24
C ASN A 89 5.35 -13.53 11.35
N THR A 90 6.36 -14.38 11.21
CA THR A 90 7.77 -13.94 11.21
C THR A 90 8.08 -13.09 9.98
N GLY A 91 7.56 -13.46 8.82
CA GLY A 91 7.67 -12.70 7.57
C GLY A 91 7.03 -11.33 7.68
N ILE A 92 5.79 -11.24 8.15
CA ILE A 92 5.08 -9.97 8.38
C ILE A 92 5.87 -9.04 9.30
N LYS A 93 6.39 -9.55 10.42
CA LYS A 93 7.22 -8.73 11.34
C LYS A 93 8.45 -8.15 10.64
N LYS A 94 9.14 -8.95 9.81
CA LYS A 94 10.32 -8.51 9.05
C LYS A 94 9.93 -7.46 7.99
N LEU A 95 8.84 -7.66 7.26
CA LEU A 95 8.34 -6.71 6.27
C LEU A 95 7.94 -5.38 6.92
N ARG A 96 7.17 -5.43 8.02
CA ARG A 96 6.79 -4.22 8.77
C ARG A 96 8.01 -3.41 9.21
N ASN A 97 9.03 -4.07 9.75
CA ASN A 97 10.26 -3.41 10.17
C ASN A 97 11.00 -2.77 8.97
N LEU A 98 11.17 -3.52 7.87
CA LEU A 98 11.82 -3.02 6.66
C LEU A 98 11.08 -1.81 6.07
N TYR A 99 9.77 -1.90 5.92
CA TYR A 99 8.98 -0.84 5.32
C TYR A 99 8.84 0.38 6.24
N SER A 100 8.79 0.18 7.56
CA SER A 100 8.89 1.26 8.53
C SER A 100 10.20 2.06 8.37
N GLN A 101 11.33 1.36 8.24
CA GLN A 101 12.63 2.00 8.01
C GLN A 101 12.66 2.76 6.67
N LYS A 102 12.13 2.16 5.59
CA LYS A 102 12.05 2.81 4.28
C LYS A 102 11.16 4.05 4.31
N LEU A 103 10.01 3.96 4.98
CA LEU A 103 9.10 5.09 5.15
C LEU A 103 9.79 6.24 5.91
N GLN A 104 10.43 5.94 7.04
CA GLN A 104 11.16 6.95 7.81
C GLN A 104 12.29 7.59 6.99
N ALA A 105 13.07 6.79 6.26
CA ALA A 105 14.13 7.30 5.39
C ALA A 105 13.56 8.21 4.29
N SER A 106 12.41 7.82 3.69
CA SER A 106 11.73 8.63 2.68
C SER A 106 11.26 9.96 3.25
N LEU A 107 10.59 9.96 4.41
CA LEU A 107 10.09 11.17 5.07
C LEU A 107 11.24 12.12 5.46
N LEU A 108 12.34 11.59 6.00
CA LEU A 108 13.52 12.38 6.34
C LEU A 108 14.15 13.00 5.08
N ALA A 109 14.31 12.24 4.00
CA ALA A 109 14.86 12.76 2.75
C ALA A 109 13.94 13.83 2.13
N LEU A 110 12.62 13.59 2.10
CA LEU A 110 11.63 14.57 1.63
C LEU A 110 11.67 15.86 2.45
N SER A 111 11.79 15.77 3.78
CA SER A 111 11.93 16.93 4.64
C SER A 111 13.23 17.69 4.38
N ARG A 112 14.35 16.96 4.16
CA ARG A 112 15.67 17.55 3.93
C ARG A 112 15.77 18.26 2.57
N TYR A 113 15.26 17.66 1.51
CA TYR A 113 15.49 18.13 0.13
C TYR A 113 14.26 18.78 -0.50
N GLY A 114 13.07 18.65 0.09
CA GLY A 114 11.82 19.17 -0.47
C GLY A 114 11.57 20.66 -0.24
N HIS A 115 12.38 21.31 0.63
CA HIS A 115 12.35 22.75 0.92
C HIS A 115 10.93 23.31 1.17
N GLY A 116 10.07 22.53 1.82
CA GLY A 116 8.67 22.91 2.10
C GLY A 116 7.73 22.87 0.89
N LYS A 117 8.24 22.55 -0.31
CA LYS A 117 7.42 22.41 -1.54
C LYS A 117 6.81 21.02 -1.71
N VAL A 118 7.26 20.03 -0.93
CA VAL A 118 6.73 18.66 -0.97
C VAL A 118 6.16 18.29 0.40
N LYS A 119 4.94 17.79 0.41
CA LYS A 119 4.26 17.29 1.61
C LYS A 119 3.83 15.85 1.37
N ALA A 120 4.30 14.94 2.21
CA ALA A 120 3.77 13.57 2.25
C ALA A 120 2.43 13.52 3.00
N VAL A 121 1.49 12.78 2.47
CA VAL A 121 0.16 12.55 3.04
C VAL A 121 0.03 11.05 3.32
N ASP A 122 -0.74 10.72 4.35
CA ASP A 122 -0.96 9.33 4.79
C ASP A 122 0.34 8.57 5.09
N THR A 123 1.00 9.00 6.16
CA THR A 123 2.35 8.55 6.51
C THR A 123 2.38 7.44 7.57
N GLN A 124 1.27 6.77 7.85
CA GLN A 124 1.20 5.82 8.98
C GLN A 124 1.21 4.35 8.55
N SER A 125 0.91 4.05 7.30
CA SER A 125 0.76 2.68 6.82
C SER A 125 0.99 2.59 5.30
N GLY A 126 0.87 1.38 4.77
CA GLY A 126 0.90 1.11 3.35
C GLY A 126 2.31 0.97 2.78
N ILE A 127 2.39 0.77 1.48
CA ILE A 127 3.62 0.53 0.72
C ILE A 127 4.03 1.70 -0.17
N ASN A 128 3.27 2.78 -0.12
CA ASN A 128 3.50 3.99 -0.90
C ASN A 128 3.15 5.24 -0.08
N LEU A 129 3.48 6.40 -0.62
CA LEU A 129 3.12 7.72 -0.09
C LEU A 129 2.42 8.52 -1.18
N ILE A 130 1.44 9.31 -0.80
CA ILE A 130 0.95 10.38 -1.64
C ILE A 130 1.81 11.62 -1.35
N LEU A 131 2.45 12.15 -2.38
CA LEU A 131 3.22 13.39 -2.32
C LEU A 131 2.41 14.51 -2.95
N ARG A 132 2.16 15.57 -2.19
CA ARG A 132 1.68 16.85 -2.72
C ARG A 132 2.87 17.73 -3.00
N ILE A 133 2.99 18.21 -4.24
CA ILE A 133 4.17 18.91 -4.74
C ILE A 133 3.73 20.25 -5.29
N ARG A 134 4.24 21.34 -4.71
CA ARG A 134 4.06 22.69 -5.24
C ARG A 134 5.13 22.95 -6.31
N SER A 135 4.71 22.96 -7.57
CA SER A 135 5.59 23.11 -8.74
C SER A 135 4.84 23.79 -9.89
N SER A 136 5.57 24.43 -10.79
CA SER A 136 5.04 24.89 -12.08
C SER A 136 4.83 23.76 -13.09
N LYS A 137 5.39 22.57 -12.83
CA LYS A 137 5.24 21.37 -13.65
C LYS A 137 3.99 20.62 -13.20
N ASN A 138 3.24 20.09 -14.16
CA ASN A 138 2.07 19.26 -13.87
C ASN A 138 2.47 17.84 -13.42
N ALA A 139 1.49 17.03 -12.98
CA ALA A 139 1.72 15.71 -12.42
C ALA A 139 2.37 14.75 -13.44
N GLU A 140 1.96 14.79 -14.70
CA GLU A 140 2.50 13.95 -15.78
C GLU A 140 3.96 14.29 -16.08
N GLU A 141 4.30 15.58 -16.12
CA GLU A 141 5.68 16.05 -16.32
C GLU A 141 6.58 15.59 -15.17
N LEU A 142 6.13 15.73 -13.92
CA LEU A 142 6.87 15.27 -12.74
C LEU A 142 7.07 13.75 -12.76
N CYS A 143 6.04 12.98 -13.16
CA CYS A 143 6.14 11.53 -13.34
C CYS A 143 7.13 11.15 -14.46
N SER A 144 7.11 11.87 -15.58
CA SER A 144 8.03 11.63 -16.70
C SER A 144 9.48 11.87 -16.31
N ILE A 145 9.75 12.95 -15.55
CA ILE A 145 11.07 13.25 -15.00
C ILE A 145 11.51 12.14 -14.02
N ALA A 146 10.64 11.71 -13.10
CA ALA A 146 10.94 10.62 -12.17
C ALA A 146 11.30 9.33 -12.91
N LYS A 147 10.56 9.01 -13.99
CA LYS A 147 10.80 7.84 -14.82
C LYS A 147 12.18 7.86 -15.50
N SER A 148 12.72 9.04 -15.84
CA SER A 148 14.05 9.16 -16.47
C SER A 148 15.20 8.68 -15.59
N ILE A 149 14.99 8.63 -14.27
CA ILE A 149 15.95 8.09 -13.29
C ILE A 149 15.50 6.74 -12.71
N GLY A 150 14.56 6.07 -13.38
CA GLY A 150 14.08 4.74 -12.99
C GLY A 150 13.06 4.73 -11.84
N VAL A 151 12.52 5.87 -11.44
CA VAL A 151 11.50 5.97 -10.38
C VAL A 151 10.11 6.01 -11.01
N HIS A 152 9.33 4.97 -10.77
CA HIS A 152 7.95 4.93 -11.23
C HIS A 152 7.04 5.64 -10.23
N MET A 153 6.25 6.60 -10.72
CA MET A 153 5.24 7.32 -9.96
C MET A 153 3.94 7.40 -10.77
N VAL A 154 2.82 7.59 -10.08
CA VAL A 154 1.49 7.66 -10.69
C VAL A 154 0.82 8.97 -10.28
N PRO A 155 0.26 9.74 -11.23
CA PRO A 155 -0.48 10.96 -10.90
C PRO A 155 -1.81 10.63 -10.20
N VAL A 156 -2.22 11.50 -9.28
CA VAL A 156 -3.51 11.43 -8.57
C VAL A 156 -4.32 12.68 -8.91
N ALA A 157 -5.26 12.54 -9.82
CA ALA A 157 -6.03 13.68 -10.36
C ALA A 157 -6.92 14.35 -9.31
N ASP A 158 -7.60 13.56 -8.47
CA ASP A 158 -8.62 14.07 -7.53
C ASP A 158 -8.06 14.90 -6.37
N ILE A 159 -6.74 14.86 -6.17
CA ILE A 159 -6.06 15.56 -5.06
C ILE A 159 -5.21 16.72 -5.57
N SER A 160 -5.04 16.82 -6.88
CA SER A 160 -4.31 17.92 -7.53
C SER A 160 -5.20 19.16 -7.61
N ASP A 161 -4.61 20.33 -7.37
CA ASP A 161 -5.23 21.64 -7.58
C ASP A 161 -4.35 22.50 -8.50
N GLN A 162 -4.72 23.77 -8.71
CA GLN A 162 -3.98 24.66 -9.64
C GLN A 162 -2.52 24.94 -9.21
N GLU A 163 -2.20 24.77 -7.94
CA GLU A 163 -0.87 25.06 -7.39
C GLU A 163 -0.10 23.81 -6.97
N THR A 164 -0.78 22.67 -6.81
CA THR A 164 -0.19 21.43 -6.31
C THR A 164 -0.50 20.24 -7.17
N SER A 165 0.52 19.49 -7.55
CA SER A 165 0.40 18.16 -8.17
C SER A 165 0.46 17.09 -7.10
N ALA A 166 -0.35 16.05 -7.23
CA ALA A 166 -0.34 14.90 -6.33
C ALA A 166 0.14 13.64 -7.06
N LEU A 167 1.11 12.92 -6.45
CA LEU A 167 1.73 11.73 -7.02
C LEU A 167 1.80 10.61 -6.00
N ILE A 168 1.62 9.36 -6.45
CA ILE A 168 1.92 8.17 -5.65
C ILE A 168 3.40 7.84 -5.79
N PHE A 169 4.12 7.81 -4.68
CA PHE A 169 5.52 7.43 -4.59
C PHE A 169 5.66 6.05 -3.95
N TYR A 170 6.14 5.08 -4.72
CA TYR A 170 6.31 3.68 -4.30
C TYR A 170 7.69 3.47 -3.64
N TYR A 171 7.87 3.94 -2.42
CA TYR A 171 9.13 3.82 -1.68
C TYR A 171 9.49 2.36 -1.36
N ASN A 172 8.52 1.45 -1.32
CA ASN A 172 8.73 0.04 -1.04
C ASN A 172 9.65 -0.65 -2.08
N SER A 173 9.60 -0.21 -3.33
CA SER A 173 10.42 -0.77 -4.43
C SER A 173 11.88 -0.30 -4.40
N ILE A 174 12.19 0.78 -3.66
CA ILE A 174 13.53 1.37 -3.60
C ILE A 174 14.35 0.67 -2.52
N PRO A 175 15.59 0.25 -2.79
CA PRO A 175 16.51 -0.25 -1.75
C PRO A 175 16.73 0.82 -0.65
N LEU A 176 16.67 0.41 0.62
CA LEU A 176 16.74 1.34 1.76
C LEU A 176 17.95 2.31 1.67
N LYS A 177 19.12 1.79 1.28
CA LYS A 177 20.35 2.58 1.15
C LYS A 177 20.33 3.62 0.02
N GLU A 178 19.41 3.50 -0.94
CA GLU A 178 19.32 4.35 -2.12
C GLU A 178 18.25 5.46 -1.97
N ILE A 179 17.36 5.35 -0.99
CA ILE A 179 16.23 6.28 -0.81
C ILE A 179 16.69 7.74 -0.70
N ASP A 180 17.68 8.03 0.13
CA ASP A 180 18.18 9.41 0.32
C ASP A 180 18.71 10.01 -0.99
N GLY A 181 19.54 9.26 -1.73
CA GLY A 181 20.11 9.69 -3.01
C GLY A 181 19.04 9.87 -4.10
N ILE A 182 18.08 8.95 -4.18
CA ILE A 182 16.99 9.02 -5.15
C ILE A 182 16.08 10.22 -4.86
N VAL A 183 15.68 10.44 -3.62
CA VAL A 183 14.86 11.58 -3.24
C VAL A 183 15.60 12.89 -3.52
N LYS A 184 16.90 12.99 -3.19
CA LYS A 184 17.73 14.15 -3.53
C LYS A 184 17.74 14.43 -5.03
N ALA A 185 17.95 13.41 -5.86
CA ALA A 185 17.94 13.54 -7.32
C ALA A 185 16.57 13.99 -7.84
N LEU A 186 15.46 13.42 -7.35
CA LEU A 186 14.11 13.84 -7.70
C LEU A 186 13.87 15.31 -7.41
N MET A 187 14.20 15.79 -6.20
CA MET A 187 14.00 17.20 -5.82
C MET A 187 14.82 18.15 -6.71
N SER A 188 16.03 17.76 -7.07
CA SER A 188 16.87 18.53 -7.99
C SER A 188 16.29 18.59 -9.41
N LEU A 189 15.88 17.45 -9.97
CA LEU A 189 15.31 17.35 -11.32
C LEU A 189 13.94 18.03 -11.44
N TRP A 190 13.15 18.05 -10.38
CA TRP A 190 11.90 18.79 -10.30
C TRP A 190 12.09 20.30 -10.11
N GLU A 191 13.35 20.75 -9.95
CA GLU A 191 13.71 22.16 -9.72
C GLU A 191 13.07 22.73 -8.45
N LEU A 192 12.96 21.90 -7.41
CA LEU A 192 12.38 22.30 -6.15
C LEU A 192 13.40 22.88 -5.18
N ALA A 193 14.69 22.84 -5.51
CA ALA A 193 15.75 23.49 -4.74
C ALA A 193 15.47 24.99 -4.58
N PRO A 194 15.90 25.64 -3.48
CA PRO A 194 15.82 27.08 -3.36
C PRO A 194 16.58 27.70 -4.54
N GLN A 195 15.96 28.65 -5.22
CA GLN A 195 16.69 29.53 -6.13
C GLN A 195 17.65 30.32 -5.23
N THR A 196 18.95 30.08 -5.41
CA THR A 196 20.02 30.81 -4.75
C THR A 196 19.98 32.28 -5.11
#